data_fdb557ca8c50bc6ff65b2d8ea57431dc
#
_entry.id   fdb557ca8c50bc6ff65b2d8ea57431dc
#
_cell.length_a   1.000
_cell.length_b   1.000
_cell.length_c   1.000
_cell.angle_alpha   90.00
_cell.angle_beta   90.00
_cell.angle_gamma   90.00
#
_symmetry.space_group_name_H-M   'P 1'
#
loop_
_entity.id
_entity.type
_entity.pdbx_description
1 polymer ?
#
loop_
_entity_poly.entity_id
_entity_poly.type
_entity_poly.pdbx_seq_one_letter_code
_entity_poly.pdbx_strand_id
1 'polypeptide(L)'
;MSGEPDTNEAEPQFRPEDMRADLAAYLEDLAHYRMPFGRYQNRYLYDLPLEYLQWFQQKDGFPSGRLGELMAFVCHTKTDGAEIIFGRLREARKRRAR
;
A
#
# COMPACT_ATOMS: atom_id res chain seq x y z
N MET A 1 4.64 21.54 -24.02
CA MET A 1 4.56 21.25 -23.71
C MET A 1 4.44 20.80 -23.09
N SER A 2 4.38 20.68 -22.97
CA SER A 2 4.18 20.17 -22.45
C SER A 2 4.34 19.85 -21.51
N GLY A 3 4.38 19.71 -20.93
CA GLY A 3 4.58 19.33 -20.14
C GLY A 3 4.23 19.04 -19.19
N GLU A 4 4.01 18.89 -18.80
CA GLU A 4 3.71 18.61 -18.02
C GLU A 4 3.67 17.94 -17.21
N PRO A 5 3.48 17.53 -16.89
CA PRO A 5 3.18 16.77 -15.94
C PRO A 5 4.09 16.60 -14.96
N ASP A 6 4.75 17.04 -14.85
CA ASP A 6 5.63 16.90 -14.03
C ASP A 6 5.35 17.06 -12.67
N THR A 7 4.30 17.54 -12.25
CA THR A 7 4.00 17.63 -10.90
C THR A 7 4.05 16.34 -10.21
N ASN A 8 3.82 15.30 -10.92
CA ASN A 8 3.84 14.01 -10.30
C ASN A 8 5.18 13.54 -9.94
N GLU A 9 6.18 14.16 -10.49
CA GLU A 9 7.48 13.70 -10.20
C GLU A 9 7.96 14.13 -8.87
N ALA A 10 7.30 15.10 -8.27
CA ALA A 10 7.73 15.60 -6.99
C ALA A 10 7.42 14.66 -5.86
N GLU A 11 6.49 13.74 -6.03
CA GLU A 11 6.13 12.81 -4.96
C GLU A 11 6.12 11.40 -5.45
N PRO A 12 6.50 10.47 -4.59
CA PRO A 12 6.42 9.06 -4.96
C PRO A 12 4.97 8.67 -5.17
N GLN A 13 4.71 7.87 -6.16
CA GLN A 13 3.38 7.38 -6.46
C GLN A 13 3.46 5.93 -6.85
N PHE A 14 2.46 5.17 -6.43
CA PHE A 14 2.38 3.78 -6.83
C PHE A 14 1.97 3.70 -8.29
N ARG A 15 2.72 2.93 -9.07
CA ARG A 15 2.41 2.64 -10.46
C ARG A 15 2.43 1.14 -10.66
N PRO A 16 1.33 0.56 -11.07
CA PRO A 16 1.29 -0.90 -11.24
C PRO A 16 2.37 -1.42 -12.18
N GLU A 17 2.73 -0.65 -13.20
CA GLU A 17 3.73 -1.10 -14.13
C GLU A 17 5.13 -1.18 -13.52
N ASP A 18 5.36 -0.47 -12.40
CA ASP A 18 6.63 -0.51 -11.72
C ASP A 18 6.65 -1.49 -10.58
N MET A 19 5.58 -2.24 -10.40
CA MET A 19 5.43 -3.05 -9.20
C MET A 19 6.52 -4.09 -9.05
N ARG A 20 6.95 -4.70 -10.13
CA ARG A 20 7.97 -5.71 -10.02
C ARG A 20 9.28 -5.17 -9.50
N ALA A 21 9.67 -4.02 -10.00
CA ALA A 21 10.94 -3.45 -9.60
C ALA A 21 10.92 -3.03 -8.14
N ASP A 22 9.74 -2.61 -7.66
CA ASP A 22 9.64 -2.07 -6.32
C ASP A 22 9.05 -3.05 -5.31
N LEU A 23 8.75 -4.26 -5.72
CA LEU A 23 8.04 -5.19 -4.87
C LEU A 23 8.74 -5.45 -3.55
N ALA A 24 10.03 -5.70 -3.60
CA ALA A 24 10.77 -6.00 -2.38
C ALA A 24 10.72 -4.83 -1.41
N ALA A 25 10.83 -3.61 -1.92
CA ALA A 25 10.78 -2.43 -1.07
C ALA A 25 9.41 -2.24 -0.45
N TYR A 26 8.36 -2.48 -1.24
CA TYR A 26 7.01 -2.39 -0.72
C TYR A 26 6.78 -3.40 0.39
N LEU A 27 7.21 -4.64 0.16
CA LEU A 27 6.99 -5.67 1.16
C LEU A 27 7.77 -5.41 2.42
N GLU A 28 8.97 -4.90 2.27
CA GLU A 28 9.78 -4.59 3.44
C GLU A 28 9.11 -3.51 4.29
N ASP A 29 8.61 -2.46 3.65
CA ASP A 29 7.94 -1.42 4.39
C ASP A 29 6.65 -1.93 5.01
N LEU A 30 5.90 -2.74 4.26
CA LEU A 30 4.62 -3.25 4.75
C LEU A 30 4.79 -4.14 5.96
N ALA A 31 5.94 -4.78 6.09
CA ALA A 31 6.16 -5.65 7.24
C ALA A 31 6.03 -4.89 8.56
N HIS A 32 6.24 -3.58 8.53
CA HIS A 32 6.23 -2.77 9.74
C HIS A 32 5.21 -1.65 9.74
N TYR A 33 4.60 -1.36 8.61
CA TYR A 33 3.79 -0.16 8.50
C TYR A 33 2.38 -0.39 9.01
N ARG A 34 1.97 0.44 9.95
CA ARG A 34 0.64 0.35 10.52
C ARG A 34 -0.15 1.59 10.16
N MET A 35 -1.46 1.42 10.07
CA MET A 35 -2.34 2.54 9.75
C MET A 35 -2.26 3.57 10.86
N PRO A 36 -1.93 4.83 10.54
CA PRO A 36 -1.70 5.83 11.58
C PRO A 36 -2.94 6.53 12.09
N PHE A 37 -4.09 6.33 11.46
CA PHE A 37 -5.29 7.05 11.86
C PHE A 37 -6.54 6.29 11.48
N GLY A 38 -7.66 6.78 11.96
CA GLY A 38 -8.97 6.35 11.52
C GLY A 38 -9.44 5.07 12.17
N ARG A 39 -10.44 4.48 11.52
CA ARG A 39 -11.14 3.34 12.05
C ARG A 39 -10.24 2.14 12.28
N TYR A 40 -9.24 1.98 11.43
CA TYR A 40 -8.34 0.83 11.50
C TYR A 40 -6.96 1.22 12.00
N GLN A 41 -6.89 2.24 12.84
CA GLN A 41 -5.63 2.69 13.38
C GLN A 41 -4.88 1.52 14.04
N ASN A 42 -3.58 1.47 13.80
CA ASN A 42 -2.68 0.45 14.32
C ASN A 42 -2.79 -0.92 13.66
N ARG A 43 -3.68 -1.10 12.71
CA ARG A 43 -3.69 -2.31 11.92
C ARG A 43 -2.60 -2.23 10.87
N TYR A 44 -1.99 -3.37 10.55
CA TYR A 44 -1.04 -3.40 9.45
C TYR A 44 -1.79 -3.08 8.15
N LEU A 45 -1.12 -2.39 7.25
CA LEU A 45 -1.79 -1.96 6.01
C LEU A 45 -2.29 -3.14 5.20
N TYR A 46 -1.54 -4.25 5.17
CA TYR A 46 -1.98 -5.40 4.39
C TYR A 46 -3.17 -6.12 5.02
N ASP A 47 -3.55 -5.76 6.23
CA ASP A 47 -4.74 -6.32 6.87
C ASP A 47 -5.97 -5.44 6.74
N LEU A 48 -5.85 -4.32 6.06
CA LEU A 48 -7.00 -3.44 5.87
C LEU A 48 -7.99 -4.08 4.89
N PRO A 49 -9.30 -3.98 5.18
CA PRO A 49 -10.29 -4.53 4.25
C PRO A 49 -10.24 -3.82 2.90
N LEU A 50 -10.51 -4.58 1.85
CA LEU A 50 -10.51 -4.00 0.52
C LEU A 50 -11.52 -2.87 0.38
N GLU A 51 -12.69 -3.04 0.97
CA GLU A 51 -13.72 -1.99 0.89
C GLU A 51 -13.22 -0.68 1.47
N TYR A 52 -12.47 -0.76 2.56
CA TYR A 52 -11.93 0.45 3.18
C TYR A 52 -10.94 1.14 2.25
N LEU A 53 -10.10 0.33 1.61
CA LEU A 53 -9.13 0.89 0.66
C LEU A 53 -9.83 1.49 -0.56
N GLN A 54 -10.86 0.82 -1.04
CA GLN A 54 -11.61 1.32 -2.19
C GLN A 54 -12.34 2.62 -1.86
N TRP A 55 -12.73 2.77 -0.61
CA TRP A 55 -13.39 4.00 -0.18
C TRP A 55 -12.46 5.20 -0.41
N PHE A 56 -11.18 5.05 -0.07
CA PHE A 56 -10.23 6.12 -0.34
C PHE A 56 -10.13 6.42 -1.82
N GLN A 57 -10.08 5.38 -2.64
CA GLN A 57 -9.98 5.57 -4.07
C GLN A 57 -11.16 6.37 -4.62
N GLN A 58 -12.33 6.09 -4.12
CA GLN A 58 -13.55 6.71 -4.63
C GLN A 58 -13.74 8.13 -4.10
N LYS A 59 -13.19 8.42 -2.95
CA LYS A 59 -13.34 9.74 -2.39
C LYS A 59 -12.33 10.71 -2.98
N ASP A 60 -11.24 10.89 -2.32
CA ASP A 60 -10.23 11.85 -2.73
C ASP A 60 -8.91 11.22 -3.08
N GLY A 61 -8.86 9.92 -3.11
CA GLY A 61 -7.62 9.23 -3.34
C GLY A 61 -6.92 8.92 -2.05
N PHE A 62 -5.81 8.20 -2.15
CA PHE A 62 -5.07 7.82 -0.96
C PHE A 62 -4.28 9.01 -0.43
N PRO A 63 -3.92 9.00 0.86
CA PRO A 63 -3.08 10.06 1.41
C PRO A 63 -1.79 10.20 0.61
N SER A 64 -1.17 11.37 0.71
CA SER A 64 0.08 11.58 0.01
C SER A 64 1.22 10.84 0.74
N GLY A 65 2.34 10.71 0.05
CA GLY A 65 3.52 10.14 0.63
C GLY A 65 3.54 8.63 0.61
N ARG A 66 4.46 8.05 1.38
CA ARG A 66 4.67 6.62 1.39
C ARG A 66 3.45 5.85 1.88
N LEU A 67 2.73 6.42 2.84
CA LEU A 67 1.52 5.77 3.33
C LEU A 67 0.54 5.51 2.20
N GLY A 68 0.26 6.53 1.41
CA GLY A 68 -0.69 6.39 0.30
C GLY A 68 -0.18 5.45 -0.76
N GLU A 69 1.11 5.49 -1.02
CA GLU A 69 1.71 4.61 -2.00
C GLU A 69 1.54 3.14 -1.57
N LEU A 70 1.78 2.86 -0.31
CA LEU A 70 1.63 1.51 0.21
C LEU A 70 0.16 1.08 0.24
N MET A 71 -0.73 1.99 0.61
CA MET A 71 -2.16 1.68 0.59
C MET A 71 -2.64 1.35 -0.82
N ALA A 72 -2.15 2.11 -1.80
CA ALA A 72 -2.52 1.84 -3.19
C ALA A 72 -1.98 0.49 -3.65
N PHE A 73 -0.78 0.16 -3.24
CA PHE A 73 -0.21 -1.14 -3.57
C PHE A 73 -1.04 -2.28 -2.98
N VAL A 74 -1.43 -2.15 -1.71
CA VAL A 74 -2.24 -3.17 -1.06
C VAL A 74 -3.60 -3.30 -1.76
N CYS A 75 -4.20 -2.16 -2.08
CA CYS A 75 -5.50 -2.15 -2.76
C CYS A 75 -5.40 -2.85 -4.11
N HIS A 76 -4.38 -2.51 -4.88
CA HIS A 76 -4.18 -3.10 -6.19
C HIS A 76 -3.97 -4.62 -6.07
N THR A 77 -3.14 -5.03 -5.12
CA THR A 77 -2.83 -6.44 -4.94
C THR A 77 -4.06 -7.24 -4.55
N LYS A 78 -4.86 -6.70 -3.64
CA LYS A 78 -6.08 -7.39 -3.23
C LYS A 78 -7.10 -7.44 -4.35
N THR A 79 -7.21 -6.36 -5.11
CA THR A 79 -8.14 -6.32 -6.24
C THR A 79 -7.79 -7.38 -7.27
N ASP A 80 -6.51 -7.60 -7.49
CA ASP A 80 -6.06 -8.59 -8.46
C ASP A 80 -6.10 -10.01 -7.93
N GLY A 81 -6.49 -10.20 -6.68
CA GLY A 81 -6.52 -11.53 -6.11
C GLY A 81 -5.17 -12.09 -5.76
N ALA A 82 -4.17 -11.24 -5.65
CA ALA A 82 -2.79 -11.67 -5.40
C ALA A 82 -2.38 -11.49 -3.95
N GLU A 83 -3.33 -11.40 -3.04
CA GLU A 83 -2.98 -11.08 -1.66
C GLU A 83 -2.28 -12.22 -0.94
N ILE A 84 -2.09 -13.35 -1.59
CA ILE A 84 -1.34 -14.44 -1.01
C ILE A 84 0.07 -14.01 -0.65
N ILE A 85 0.60 -13.00 -1.34
CA ILE A 85 1.95 -12.52 -1.04
C ILE A 85 2.02 -11.94 0.37
N PHE A 86 0.90 -11.48 0.90
CA PHE A 86 0.87 -10.95 2.26
C PHE A 86 0.92 -12.04 3.32
N GLY A 87 0.67 -13.28 2.91
CA GLY A 87 0.75 -14.39 3.84
C GLY A 87 2.12 -14.53 4.44
N ARG A 88 3.15 -14.26 3.65
CA ARG A 88 4.51 -14.35 4.16
C ARG A 88 4.78 -13.29 5.22
N LEU A 89 4.19 -12.11 5.04
CA LEU A 89 4.34 -11.07 6.03
C LEU A 89 3.68 -11.45 7.34
N ARG A 90 2.51 -12.06 7.26
CA ARG A 90 1.80 -12.50 8.47
C ARG A 90 2.56 -13.60 9.17
N GLU A 91 3.15 -14.51 8.42
CA GLU A 91 3.94 -15.58 9.01
C GLU A 91 5.16 -15.03 9.72
N ALA A 92 5.85 -14.10 9.08
CA ALA A 92 7.03 -13.50 9.70
C ALA A 92 6.65 -12.74 10.97
N ARG A 93 5.50 -12.07 10.97
CA ARG A 93 5.03 -11.35 12.13
C ARG A 93 4.75 -12.31 13.28
N LYS A 94 4.13 -13.43 12.99
CA LYS A 94 3.85 -14.42 14.02
C LYS A 94 5.13 -14.93 14.64
N ARG A 95 6.12 -15.19 13.81
CA ARG A 95 7.39 -15.69 14.34
C ARG A 95 8.08 -14.66 15.20
N ARG A 96 8.00 -13.39 14.80
CA ARG A 96 8.63 -12.33 15.60
C ARG A 96 7.93 -12.13 16.94
N ALA A 97 6.66 -12.43 16.99
CA ALA A 97 5.89 -12.21 18.20
C ALA A 97 6.16 -13.25 19.28
N ARG A 98 6.87 -14.32 18.97
CA ARG A 98 7.11 -15.39 19.93
C ARG A 98 8.29 -15.15 20.83
#